data_ab2a465b1bdad66749be370e3df55ced
#
_entry.id   ab2a465b1bdad66749be370e3df55ced
#
_cell.length_a   1.000
_cell.length_b   1.000
_cell.length_c   1.000
_cell.angle_alpha   90.00
_cell.angle_beta   90.00
_cell.angle_gamma   90.00
#
_symmetry.space_group_name_H-M   'P 1'
#
loop_
_entity.id
_entity.type
_entity.pdbx_description
1 polymer ?
#
loop_
_entity_poly.entity_id
_entity_poly.type
_entity_poly.pdbx_seq_one_letter_code
_entity_poly.pdbx_strand_id
1 'polypeptide(L)'
;MIYNNLLIHKNIFDELSNTISNKKIQNAYIFNGQEGIGKEAHAIEFFASLNCNNEKTCTNCSSCNKIKSLQHELLNIVLPLPKNKSINKKDSVLKTLDSKQLDILANELEEKGKNPYHKIKIKN
;
A
#
# COMPACT_ATOMS: atom_id res chain seq x y z
N MET A 1 -11.45 -6.76 5.93
CA MET A 1 -10.30 -6.55 5.03
C MET A 1 -10.50 -5.28 4.21
N ILE A 2 -9.41 -4.61 3.86
CA ILE A 2 -9.44 -3.42 3.00
C ILE A 2 -9.91 -3.78 1.59
N TYR A 3 -9.38 -4.87 1.05
CA TYR A 3 -9.71 -5.37 -0.28
C TYR A 3 -10.71 -6.53 -0.21
N ASN A 4 -11.93 -6.31 -0.65
CA ASN A 4 -12.97 -7.36 -0.64
C ASN A 4 -12.74 -8.47 -1.66
N ASN A 5 -11.99 -8.19 -2.74
CA ASN A 5 -11.74 -9.08 -3.86
C ASN A 5 -10.30 -9.63 -3.89
N LEU A 6 -9.54 -9.49 -2.82
CA LEU A 6 -8.23 -10.10 -2.70
C LEU A 6 -8.37 -11.58 -2.33
N LEU A 7 -7.76 -12.45 -3.13
CA LEU A 7 -7.60 -13.86 -2.80
C LEU A 7 -6.49 -14.01 -1.77
N ILE A 8 -6.87 -14.17 -0.52
CA ILE A 8 -5.94 -14.27 0.60
C ILE A 8 -5.20 -15.61 0.58
N HIS A 9 -3.90 -15.56 0.71
CA HIS A 9 -3.08 -16.72 1.01
C HIS A 9 -3.19 -17.02 2.50
N LYS A 10 -4.11 -17.91 2.84
CA LYS A 10 -4.57 -18.12 4.23
C LYS A 10 -3.43 -18.40 5.20
N ASN A 11 -2.53 -19.33 4.88
CA ASN A 11 -1.43 -19.72 5.79
C ASN A 11 -0.53 -18.53 6.13
N ILE A 12 -0.17 -17.70 5.13
CA ILE A 12 0.66 -16.52 5.34
C ILE A 12 -0.08 -15.47 6.16
N PHE A 13 -1.35 -15.27 5.87
CA PHE A 13 -2.15 -14.26 6.57
C PHE A 13 -2.41 -14.66 8.03
N ASP A 14 -2.64 -15.93 8.30
CA ASP A 14 -2.78 -16.46 9.65
C ASP A 14 -1.47 -16.31 10.45
N GLU A 15 -0.32 -16.56 9.82
CA GLU A 15 1.00 -16.36 10.42
C GLU A 15 1.23 -14.88 10.78
N LEU A 16 0.94 -13.95 9.87
CA LEU A 16 1.04 -12.50 10.12
C LEU A 16 0.08 -12.06 11.24
N SER A 17 -1.14 -12.56 11.25
CA SER A 17 -2.13 -12.27 12.29
C SER A 17 -1.66 -12.77 13.67
N ASN A 18 -1.08 -13.95 13.74
CA ASN A 18 -0.48 -14.49 14.96
C ASN A 18 0.70 -13.63 15.46
N THR A 19 1.50 -13.10 14.55
CA THR A 19 2.59 -12.17 14.87
C THR A 19 2.07 -10.90 15.57
N ILE A 20 0.96 -10.37 15.09
CA ILE A 20 0.30 -9.20 15.70
C ILE A 20 -0.25 -9.56 17.09
N SER A 21 -1.01 -10.65 17.19
CA SER A 21 -1.66 -11.08 18.45
C SER A 21 -0.63 -11.38 19.54
N ASN A 22 0.52 -11.94 19.17
CA ASN A 22 1.62 -12.27 20.09
C ASN A 22 2.57 -11.10 20.34
N LYS A 23 2.32 -9.91 19.76
CA LYS A 23 3.19 -8.73 19.87
C LYS A 23 4.64 -8.98 19.45
N LYS A 24 4.85 -9.88 18.47
CA LYS A 24 6.15 -10.26 17.95
C LYS A 24 6.40 -9.69 16.54
N ILE A 25 6.06 -8.43 16.34
CA ILE A 25 6.21 -7.76 15.05
C ILE A 25 7.70 -7.53 14.77
N GLN A 26 8.14 -7.92 13.59
CA GLN A 26 9.51 -7.72 13.12
C GLN A 26 9.71 -6.31 12.56
N ASN A 27 10.97 -5.87 12.50
CA ASN A 27 11.32 -4.55 11.95
C ASN A 27 11.16 -4.47 10.42
N ALA A 28 11.18 -5.61 9.72
CA ALA A 28 11.06 -5.70 8.27
C ALA A 28 10.42 -7.01 7.83
N TYR A 29 9.65 -6.94 6.74
CA TYR A 29 9.03 -8.08 6.07
C TYR A 29 9.29 -8.02 4.57
N ILE A 30 9.55 -9.16 3.95
CA ILE A 30 9.67 -9.31 2.51
C ILE A 30 8.53 -10.18 2.01
N PHE A 31 7.65 -9.62 1.18
CA PHE A 31 6.60 -10.34 0.49
C PHE A 31 7.11 -10.84 -0.86
N ASN A 32 7.45 -12.11 -0.96
CA ASN A 32 7.98 -12.73 -2.16
C ASN A 32 6.93 -13.64 -2.81
N GLY A 33 6.97 -13.73 -4.14
CA GLY A 33 6.05 -14.58 -4.91
C GLY A 33 5.97 -14.15 -6.37
N GLN A 34 5.20 -14.89 -7.15
CA GLN A 34 4.98 -14.63 -8.57
C GLN A 34 4.32 -13.26 -8.81
N GLU A 35 4.52 -12.72 -10.00
CA GLU A 35 3.84 -11.49 -10.44
C GLU A 35 2.32 -11.71 -10.48
N GLY A 36 1.55 -10.70 -10.06
CA GLY A 36 0.09 -10.75 -10.08
C GLY A 36 -0.58 -11.49 -8.91
N ILE A 37 0.18 -12.08 -7.99
CA ILE A 37 -0.38 -12.81 -6.84
C ILE A 37 -0.92 -11.91 -5.71
N GLY A 38 -0.76 -10.58 -5.83
CA GLY A 38 -1.27 -9.63 -4.85
C GLY A 38 -0.36 -9.36 -3.66
N LYS A 39 0.95 -9.46 -3.81
CA LYS A 39 1.94 -9.21 -2.73
C LYS A 39 1.76 -7.86 -2.06
N GLU A 40 1.65 -6.80 -2.85
CA GLU A 40 1.44 -5.44 -2.32
C GLU A 40 0.13 -5.31 -1.55
N ALA A 41 -0.94 -5.93 -2.07
CA ALA A 41 -2.23 -5.91 -1.39
C ALA A 41 -2.20 -6.66 -0.05
N HIS A 42 -1.49 -7.79 0.03
CA HIS A 42 -1.27 -8.50 1.29
C HIS A 42 -0.47 -7.65 2.29
N ALA A 43 0.53 -6.92 1.82
CA ALA A 43 1.30 -5.99 2.66
C ALA A 43 0.42 -4.84 3.17
N ILE A 44 -0.45 -4.29 2.33
CA ILE A 44 -1.41 -3.23 2.72
C ILE A 44 -2.44 -3.77 3.73
N GLU A 45 -2.95 -4.98 3.55
CA GLU A 45 -3.84 -5.64 4.52
C GLU A 45 -3.15 -5.87 5.87
N PHE A 46 -1.88 -6.31 5.85
CA PHE A 46 -1.09 -6.46 7.06
C PHE A 46 -0.87 -5.11 7.77
N PHE A 47 -0.50 -4.08 7.02
CA PHE A 47 -0.40 -2.72 7.54
C PHE A 47 -1.72 -2.23 8.14
N ALA A 48 -2.85 -2.51 7.49
CA ALA A 48 -4.17 -2.17 8.00
C ALA A 48 -4.47 -2.87 9.33
N SER A 49 -4.12 -4.14 9.46
CA SER A 49 -4.28 -4.89 10.70
C SER A 49 -3.43 -4.35 11.85
N LEU A 50 -2.24 -3.82 11.55
CA LEU A 50 -1.35 -3.20 12.54
C LEU A 50 -1.86 -1.84 13.03
N ASN A 51 -2.55 -1.09 12.19
CA ASN A 51 -2.94 0.30 12.43
C ASN A 51 -4.46 0.48 12.64
N CYS A 52 -5.22 -0.59 12.65
CA CYS A 52 -6.64 -0.52 12.96
C CYS A 52 -6.85 -0.15 14.44
N ASN A 53 -7.83 0.70 14.71
CA ASN A 53 -8.20 1.08 16.08
C ASN A 53 -8.90 -0.06 16.84
N ASN A 54 -9.25 -1.13 16.16
CA ASN A 54 -9.88 -2.33 16.71
C ASN A 54 -8.92 -3.52 16.59
N GLU A 55 -9.18 -4.60 17.29
CA GLU A 55 -8.34 -5.81 17.28
C GLU A 55 -8.21 -6.47 15.90
N LYS A 56 -9.16 -6.21 15.00
CA LYS A 56 -9.16 -6.70 13.61
C LYS A 56 -9.48 -5.56 12.66
N THR A 57 -8.97 -5.61 11.44
CA THR A 57 -9.29 -4.63 10.40
C THR A 57 -10.80 -4.46 10.27
N CYS A 58 -11.31 -3.34 10.76
CA CYS A 58 -12.76 -3.08 10.85
C CYS A 58 -13.34 -2.46 9.58
N THR A 59 -12.50 -1.91 8.69
CA THR A 59 -12.85 -1.20 7.47
C THR A 59 -13.63 0.12 7.62
N ASN A 60 -13.98 0.51 8.84
CA ASN A 60 -14.84 1.65 9.13
C ASN A 60 -14.15 2.78 9.92
N CYS A 61 -13.09 2.49 10.66
CA CYS A 61 -12.41 3.52 11.46
C CYS A 61 -11.64 4.50 10.58
N SER A 62 -11.24 5.63 11.14
CA SER A 62 -10.46 6.65 10.45
C SER A 62 -9.19 6.09 9.79
N SER A 63 -8.45 5.25 10.52
CA SER A 63 -7.24 4.60 10.00
C SER A 63 -7.55 3.74 8.77
N CYS A 64 -8.52 2.83 8.84
CA CYS A 64 -8.90 1.98 7.72
C CYS A 64 -9.38 2.77 6.50
N ASN A 65 -10.14 3.84 6.71
CA ASN A 65 -10.61 4.70 5.61
C ASN A 65 -9.45 5.40 4.89
N LYS A 66 -8.45 5.88 5.63
CA LYS A 66 -7.24 6.47 5.05
C LYS A 66 -6.38 5.45 4.31
N ILE A 67 -6.32 4.22 4.80
CA ILE A 67 -5.61 3.13 4.11
C ILE A 67 -6.31 2.75 2.81
N LYS A 68 -7.64 2.70 2.78
CA LYS A 68 -8.41 2.45 1.55
C LYS A 68 -8.10 3.44 0.43
N SER A 69 -7.86 4.69 0.78
CA SER A 69 -7.46 5.74 -0.17
C SER A 69 -5.94 5.84 -0.37
N LEU A 70 -5.15 4.98 0.27
CA LEU A 70 -3.68 5.01 0.31
C LEU A 70 -3.11 6.36 0.81
N GLN A 71 -3.82 7.02 1.70
CA GLN A 71 -3.49 8.34 2.27
C GLN A 71 -3.29 8.32 3.78
N HIS A 72 -2.95 7.16 4.34
CA HIS A 72 -2.63 7.06 5.76
C HIS A 72 -1.26 7.70 6.04
N GLU A 73 -1.14 8.45 7.12
CA GLU A 73 0.05 9.24 7.48
C GLU A 73 1.33 8.39 7.64
N LEU A 74 1.17 7.15 8.09
CA LEU A 74 2.26 6.22 8.28
C LEU A 74 2.51 5.31 7.08
N LEU A 75 1.68 5.39 6.03
CA LEU A 75 1.83 4.60 4.82
C LEU A 75 2.68 5.33 3.80
N ASN A 76 3.91 4.87 3.61
CA ASN A 76 4.81 5.41 2.59
C ASN A 76 5.00 4.39 1.47
N ILE A 77 4.50 4.70 0.29
CA ILE A 77 4.64 3.84 -0.90
C ILE A 77 5.77 4.40 -1.77
N VAL A 78 6.78 3.57 -2.01
CA VAL A 78 7.90 3.93 -2.89
C VAL A 78 7.63 3.35 -4.28
N LEU A 79 7.55 4.23 -5.27
CA LEU A 79 7.23 3.89 -6.65
C LEU A 79 8.35 4.33 -7.59
N PRO A 80 8.60 3.59 -8.68
CA PRO A 80 9.46 4.06 -9.75
C PRO A 80 8.75 5.21 -10.49
N LEU A 81 9.28 6.42 -10.35
CA LEU A 81 8.75 7.63 -11.00
C LEU A 81 9.67 8.06 -12.14
N PRO A 82 9.11 8.55 -13.27
CA PRO A 82 9.90 9.13 -14.32
C PRO A 82 10.61 10.40 -13.84
N LYS A 83 11.86 10.57 -14.22
CA LYS A 83 12.65 11.74 -13.87
C LYS A 83 12.72 12.69 -15.06
N ASN A 84 11.95 13.75 -15.03
CA ASN A 84 11.92 14.77 -16.09
C ASN A 84 12.93 15.89 -15.86
N LYS A 85 13.26 16.18 -14.61
CA LYS A 85 14.18 17.26 -14.22
C LYS A 85 14.94 16.90 -12.95
N SER A 86 16.10 17.54 -12.77
CA SER A 86 16.84 17.44 -11.52
C SER A 86 16.12 18.23 -10.42
N ILE A 87 16.12 17.67 -9.23
CA ILE A 87 15.57 18.30 -8.02
C ILE A 87 16.62 18.30 -6.93
N ASN A 88 16.51 19.24 -5.99
CA ASN A 88 17.34 19.26 -4.81
C ASN A 88 17.00 18.12 -3.86
N LYS A 89 17.96 17.66 -3.06
CA LYS A 89 17.76 16.59 -2.06
C LYS A 89 16.65 16.88 -1.05
N LYS A 90 16.34 18.16 -0.83
CA LYS A 90 15.28 18.61 0.11
C LYS A 90 13.89 18.69 -0.54
N ASP A 91 13.81 18.56 -1.85
CA ASP A 91 12.54 18.66 -2.56
C ASP A 91 11.77 17.35 -2.53
N SER A 92 10.45 17.43 -2.61
CA SER A 92 9.60 16.26 -2.83
C SER A 92 9.93 15.61 -4.18
N VAL A 93 10.00 14.28 -4.21
CA VAL A 93 10.20 13.50 -5.44
C VAL A 93 9.11 13.80 -6.48
N LEU A 94 7.92 14.16 -6.05
CA LEU A 94 6.80 14.53 -6.93
C LEU A 94 7.08 15.76 -7.79
N LYS A 95 8.03 16.61 -7.40
CA LYS A 95 8.46 17.78 -8.23
C LYS A 95 9.11 17.40 -9.56
N THR A 96 9.51 16.12 -9.73
CA THR A 96 10.03 15.65 -11.03
C THR A 96 8.94 15.42 -12.05
N LEU A 97 7.68 15.31 -11.62
CA LEU A 97 6.55 15.01 -12.47
C LEU A 97 5.94 16.28 -13.05
N ASP A 98 5.49 16.21 -14.31
CA ASP A 98 4.64 17.25 -14.89
C ASP A 98 3.18 17.12 -14.43
N SER A 99 2.33 18.09 -14.77
CA SER A 99 0.92 18.09 -14.34
C SER A 99 0.14 16.87 -14.85
N LYS A 100 0.41 16.40 -16.07
CA LYS A 100 -0.22 15.20 -16.63
C LYS A 100 0.18 13.94 -15.88
N GLN A 101 1.47 13.83 -15.54
CA GLN A 101 1.98 12.70 -14.78
C GLN A 101 1.46 12.69 -13.34
N LEU A 102 1.26 13.84 -12.72
CA LEU A 102 0.62 13.95 -11.41
C LEU A 102 -0.84 13.49 -11.46
N ASP A 103 -1.59 13.84 -12.49
CA ASP A 103 -2.96 13.37 -12.68
C ASP A 103 -3.00 11.85 -12.90
N ILE A 104 -2.08 11.32 -13.70
CA ILE A 104 -1.94 9.86 -13.90
C ILE A 104 -1.63 9.18 -12.57
N LEU A 105 -0.71 9.70 -11.77
CA LEU A 105 -0.37 9.15 -10.45
C LEU A 105 -1.60 9.12 -9.53
N ALA A 106 -2.37 10.20 -9.48
CA ALA A 106 -3.59 10.27 -8.67
C ALA A 106 -4.60 9.19 -9.08
N ASN A 107 -4.83 9.00 -10.38
CA ASN A 107 -5.71 7.96 -10.92
C ASN A 107 -5.19 6.55 -10.63
N GLU A 108 -3.90 6.30 -10.79
CA GLU A 108 -3.26 5.01 -10.50
C GLU A 108 -3.38 4.65 -9.02
N LEU A 109 -3.21 5.60 -8.10
CA LEU A 109 -3.39 5.39 -6.67
C LEU A 109 -4.86 5.09 -6.31
N GLU A 110 -5.81 5.78 -6.94
CA GLU A 110 -7.23 5.51 -6.76
C GLU A 110 -7.60 4.10 -7.24
N GLU A 111 -7.12 3.69 -8.41
CA GLU A 111 -7.32 2.34 -8.94
C GLU A 111 -6.68 1.28 -8.04
N LYS A 112 -5.49 1.54 -7.51
CA LYS A 112 -4.82 0.63 -6.55
C LYS A 112 -5.64 0.48 -5.27
N GLY A 113 -6.26 1.52 -4.79
CA GLY A 113 -7.13 1.48 -3.62
C GLY A 113 -8.39 0.62 -3.81
N LYS A 114 -8.87 0.50 -5.04
CA LYS A 114 -10.05 -0.30 -5.41
C LYS A 114 -9.71 -1.73 -5.82
N ASN A 115 -8.60 -1.90 -6.55
CA ASN A 115 -8.18 -3.18 -7.11
C ASN A 115 -6.86 -3.65 -6.48
N PRO A 116 -6.87 -4.75 -5.70
CA PRO A 116 -5.67 -5.25 -5.03
C PRO A 116 -4.57 -5.68 -6.00
N TYR A 117 -4.93 -6.06 -7.22
CA TYR A 117 -3.99 -6.54 -8.24
C TYR A 117 -3.49 -5.45 -9.18
N HIS A 118 -4.01 -4.22 -9.05
CA HIS A 118 -3.57 -3.11 -9.89
C HIS A 118 -2.10 -2.80 -9.65
N LYS A 119 -1.32 -2.71 -10.72
CA LYS A 119 0.09 -2.33 -10.68
C LYS A 119 0.23 -0.88 -11.14
N ILE A 120 0.68 -0.03 -10.25
CA ILE A 120 0.88 1.39 -10.55
C ILE A 120 1.99 1.54 -11.61
N LYS A 121 1.68 2.22 -12.71
CA LYS A 121 2.61 2.50 -13.81
C LYS A 121 2.49 3.94 -14.24
N ILE A 122 3.60 4.67 -14.16
CA ILE A 122 3.72 6.03 -14.66
C ILE A 122 4.78 6.03 -15.74
N LYS A 123 4.37 6.31 -16.97
CA LYS A 123 5.27 6.38 -18.13
C LYS A 123 5.79 7.80 -18.33
N ASN A 124 6.95 7.88 -18.93
CA ASN A 124 7.51 9.14 -19.40
C ASN A 124 6.67 9.76 -20.52
#